data_05ce68b83a0d9798daa9f41a7eb3298b
#
_entry.id   05ce68b83a0d9798daa9f41a7eb3298b
#
_cell.length_a   1.000
_cell.length_b   1.000
_cell.length_c   1.000
_cell.angle_alpha   90.00
_cell.angle_beta   90.00
_cell.angle_gamma   90.00
#
_symmetry.space_group_name_H-M   'P 1'
#
loop_
_entity.id
_entity.type
_entity.pdbx_description
1 polymer ?
#
loop_
_entity_poly.entity_id
_entity_poly.type
_entity_poly.pdbx_seq_one_letter_code
_entity_poly.pdbx_strand_id
1 'polypeptide(L)'
;MNHDVIISCAVTGDDTKVTKSPHCAVTPEQIAATAIAAAEAGAAVVHIHVRDPDSGAFSMETRHYREVVKRIRESGVDVLVTLTCGMGGYIVIGEHGLADTPAPGSDFVTQEARMQHVIDLCHEGLYRPDIATLDCGSLNFGDGNRAYVSTPNYLRTGAQICRDLGVKPELEVFDTGNLWFVKQMIKEGLLEAPSLIQLCMGIPYGVPADTGHLLAMVGALPENCNWGTFAISRMQMPWVAQSILLGGNVRVGLEDNLYLSRGVYASNAQLVEKARTIIEAMGARILSAPQAREKLKLR
;
A
#
# COMPACT_ATOMS: atom_id res chain seq x y z
N MET A 1 -6.80 20.14 -9.84
CA MET A 1 -5.44 19.76 -9.45
C MET A 1 -5.33 19.75 -7.91
N ASN A 2 -4.62 18.78 -7.34
CA ASN A 2 -4.32 18.78 -5.90
C ASN A 2 -3.13 19.71 -5.62
N HIS A 3 -3.28 20.70 -4.73
CA HIS A 3 -2.22 21.62 -4.34
C HIS A 3 -1.55 21.23 -3.01
N ASP A 4 -2.18 20.35 -2.23
CA ASP A 4 -1.73 19.87 -0.92
C ASP A 4 -1.57 18.35 -0.97
N VAL A 5 -0.38 17.88 -1.38
CA VAL A 5 -0.12 16.50 -1.80
C VAL A 5 0.51 15.69 -0.67
N ILE A 6 -0.09 14.55 -0.34
CA ILE A 6 0.53 13.52 0.49
C ILE A 6 1.40 12.65 -0.41
N ILE A 7 2.68 12.46 -0.04
CA ILE A 7 3.53 11.43 -0.61
C ILE A 7 3.50 10.22 0.32
N SER A 8 3.07 9.08 -0.20
CA SER A 8 3.24 7.77 0.43
C SER A 8 4.44 7.06 -0.20
N CYS A 9 5.31 6.47 0.62
CA CYS A 9 6.42 5.66 0.14
C CYS A 9 6.20 4.19 0.46
N ALA A 10 6.00 3.36 -0.56
CA ALA A 10 5.94 1.91 -0.44
C ALA A 10 7.36 1.33 -0.43
N VAL A 11 7.87 1.09 0.78
CA VAL A 11 9.30 0.86 1.06
C VAL A 11 9.77 -0.48 0.53
N THR A 12 8.98 -1.53 0.76
CA THR A 12 9.23 -2.91 0.34
C THR A 12 7.92 -3.55 -0.08
N GLY A 13 7.97 -4.53 -0.97
CA GLY A 13 6.81 -5.32 -1.38
C GLY A 13 6.97 -6.81 -0.99
N ASP A 14 6.03 -7.63 -1.44
CA ASP A 14 5.98 -9.08 -1.19
C ASP A 14 6.83 -9.91 -2.15
N ASP A 15 7.29 -9.33 -3.24
CA ASP A 15 7.91 -10.05 -4.33
C ASP A 15 9.40 -10.37 -4.15
N THR A 16 9.95 -11.16 -5.07
CA THR A 16 11.34 -11.59 -5.08
C THR A 16 12.33 -10.53 -5.60
N LYS A 17 11.91 -9.27 -5.73
CA LYS A 17 12.75 -8.17 -6.25
C LYS A 17 13.95 -7.85 -5.37
N VAL A 18 13.98 -8.32 -4.13
CA VAL A 18 15.10 -8.10 -3.20
C VAL A 18 16.46 -8.49 -3.79
N THR A 19 16.50 -9.47 -4.68
CA THR A 19 17.73 -9.87 -5.36
C THR A 19 18.06 -9.03 -6.59
N LYS A 20 17.13 -8.17 -7.04
CA LYS A 20 17.26 -7.38 -8.28
C LYS A 20 17.86 -5.99 -8.08
N SER A 21 17.83 -5.45 -6.86
CA SER A 21 18.40 -4.13 -6.54
C SER A 21 19.14 -4.17 -5.21
N PRO A 22 20.32 -3.54 -5.12
CA PRO A 22 21.08 -3.45 -3.88
C PRO A 22 20.40 -2.56 -2.82
N HIS A 23 19.35 -1.82 -3.20
CA HIS A 23 18.62 -0.94 -2.29
C HIS A 23 17.35 -1.58 -1.68
N CYS A 24 17.01 -2.82 -2.07
CA CYS A 24 15.91 -3.55 -1.47
C CYS A 24 16.27 -3.99 -0.06
N ALA A 25 15.50 -3.54 0.92
CA ALA A 25 15.69 -3.87 2.33
C ALA A 25 15.10 -5.26 2.65
N VAL A 26 15.78 -6.02 3.51
CA VAL A 26 15.36 -7.35 3.95
C VAL A 26 15.13 -7.40 5.46
N THR A 27 16.11 -6.96 6.25
CA THR A 27 16.00 -7.04 7.71
C THR A 27 15.13 -5.91 8.27
N PRO A 28 14.53 -6.07 9.45
CA PRO A 28 13.77 -4.99 10.10
C PRO A 28 14.56 -3.69 10.25
N GLU A 29 15.87 -3.78 10.53
CA GLU A 29 16.76 -2.62 10.59
C GLU A 29 16.86 -1.89 9.26
N GLN A 30 17.07 -2.64 8.18
CA GLN A 30 17.17 -2.07 6.83
C GLN A 30 15.85 -1.46 6.40
N ILE A 31 14.71 -2.13 6.68
CA ILE A 31 13.38 -1.65 6.33
C ILE A 31 13.09 -0.35 7.09
N ALA A 32 13.35 -0.30 8.39
CA ALA A 32 13.15 0.91 9.18
C ALA A 32 14.08 2.05 8.71
N ALA A 33 15.35 1.78 8.46
CA ALA A 33 16.31 2.80 8.00
C ALA A 33 15.88 3.43 6.68
N THR A 34 15.44 2.62 5.70
CA THR A 34 14.99 3.15 4.40
C THR A 34 13.62 3.86 4.50
N ALA A 35 12.74 3.46 5.44
CA ALA A 35 11.49 4.16 5.74
C ALA A 35 11.76 5.54 6.36
N ILE A 36 12.70 5.63 7.31
CA ILE A 36 13.13 6.88 7.93
C ILE A 36 13.73 7.82 6.86
N ALA A 37 14.63 7.32 6.02
CA ALA A 37 15.23 8.11 4.95
C ALA A 37 14.16 8.61 3.93
N ALA A 38 13.13 7.82 3.63
CA ALA A 38 12.03 8.25 2.79
C ALA A 38 11.19 9.37 3.45
N ALA A 39 10.97 9.28 4.76
CA ALA A 39 10.27 10.32 5.52
C ALA A 39 11.07 11.63 5.55
N GLU A 40 12.37 11.57 5.79
CA GLU A 40 13.29 12.72 5.74
C GLU A 40 13.32 13.37 4.35
N ALA A 41 13.19 12.58 3.28
CA ALA A 41 13.10 13.08 1.90
C ALA A 41 11.74 13.76 1.59
N GLY A 42 10.72 13.57 2.44
CA GLY A 42 9.42 14.24 2.34
C GLY A 42 8.20 13.34 2.23
N ALA A 43 8.32 12.03 2.43
CA ALA A 43 7.17 11.14 2.52
C ALA A 43 6.43 11.39 3.85
N ALA A 44 5.13 11.68 3.80
CA ALA A 44 4.29 11.80 4.99
C ALA A 44 3.78 10.45 5.49
N VAL A 45 3.79 9.43 4.63
CA VAL A 45 3.33 8.07 4.91
C VAL A 45 4.39 7.08 4.41
N VAL A 46 4.66 6.04 5.18
CA VAL A 46 5.46 4.89 4.74
C VAL A 46 4.63 3.62 4.81
N HIS A 47 4.58 2.90 3.70
CA HIS A 47 3.88 1.62 3.59
C HIS A 47 4.91 0.48 3.73
N ILE A 48 4.63 -0.45 4.62
CA ILE A 48 5.59 -1.45 5.10
C ILE A 48 5.08 -2.87 4.85
N HIS A 49 5.88 -3.63 4.12
CA HIS A 49 5.95 -5.09 4.20
C HIS A 49 7.18 -5.49 5.00
N VAL A 50 7.14 -6.66 5.63
CA VAL A 50 8.31 -7.23 6.31
C VAL A 50 8.72 -8.53 5.67
N ARG A 51 9.97 -8.91 5.91
CA ARG A 51 10.57 -10.13 5.38
C ARG A 51 11.19 -10.93 6.49
N ASP A 52 11.29 -12.21 6.26
CA ASP A 52 12.13 -13.09 7.07
C ASP A 52 13.61 -12.72 6.82
N PRO A 53 14.37 -12.35 7.85
CA PRO A 53 15.73 -11.85 7.69
C PRO A 53 16.72 -12.89 7.12
N ASP A 54 16.45 -14.17 7.34
CA ASP A 54 17.36 -15.26 6.94
C ASP A 54 17.14 -15.67 5.47
N SER A 55 15.89 -15.74 5.04
CA SER A 55 15.53 -16.19 3.68
C SER A 55 15.27 -15.06 2.71
N GLY A 56 14.95 -13.85 3.20
CA GLY A 56 14.49 -12.72 2.39
C GLY A 56 13.06 -12.87 1.85
N ALA A 57 12.36 -13.97 2.17
CA ALA A 57 10.97 -14.17 1.79
C ALA A 57 10.05 -13.20 2.57
N PHE A 58 8.87 -12.92 2.01
CA PHE A 58 7.88 -12.16 2.76
C PHE A 58 7.53 -12.86 4.08
N SER A 59 7.12 -12.08 5.08
CA SER A 59 6.73 -12.60 6.39
C SER A 59 5.46 -11.92 6.89
N MET A 60 4.62 -12.68 7.60
CA MET A 60 3.46 -12.18 8.34
C MET A 60 3.71 -12.12 9.85
N GLU A 61 4.92 -12.41 10.28
CA GLU A 61 5.29 -12.48 11.68
C GLU A 61 5.22 -11.12 12.37
N THR A 62 4.35 -10.98 13.37
CA THR A 62 4.17 -9.75 14.16
C THR A 62 5.49 -9.20 14.71
N ARG A 63 6.44 -10.09 15.11
CA ARG A 63 7.74 -9.67 15.65
C ARG A 63 8.55 -8.79 14.70
N HIS A 64 8.49 -9.05 13.39
CA HIS A 64 9.22 -8.26 12.39
C HIS A 64 8.57 -6.89 12.17
N TYR A 65 7.24 -6.83 12.09
CA TYR A 65 6.49 -5.57 12.05
C TYR A 65 6.75 -4.71 13.29
N ARG A 66 6.71 -5.33 14.47
CA ARG A 66 7.00 -4.66 15.75
C ARG A 66 8.38 -4.00 15.76
N GLU A 67 9.40 -4.72 15.32
CA GLU A 67 10.77 -4.21 15.31
C GLU A 67 10.92 -3.04 14.31
N VAL A 68 10.32 -3.13 13.12
CA VAL A 68 10.33 -2.03 12.14
C VAL A 68 9.62 -0.80 12.70
N VAL A 69 8.38 -0.95 13.19
CA VAL A 69 7.58 0.20 13.70
C VAL A 69 8.26 0.81 14.92
N LYS A 70 8.79 -0.01 15.83
CA LYS A 70 9.57 0.44 16.98
C LYS A 70 10.71 1.35 16.55
N ARG A 71 11.56 0.89 15.63
CA ARG A 71 12.71 1.68 15.15
C ARG A 71 12.29 2.99 14.49
N ILE A 72 11.21 2.99 13.71
CA ILE A 72 10.68 4.20 13.10
C ILE A 72 10.23 5.18 14.21
N ARG A 73 9.47 4.71 15.20
CA ARG A 73 8.97 5.57 16.30
C ARG A 73 10.10 6.09 17.20
N GLU A 74 11.09 5.27 17.49
CA GLU A 74 12.24 5.64 18.32
C GLU A 74 13.25 6.56 17.59
N SER A 75 13.21 6.67 16.27
CA SER A 75 14.06 7.59 15.51
C SER A 75 13.73 9.07 15.74
N GLY A 76 12.53 9.36 16.22
CA GLY A 76 12.04 10.74 16.40
C GLY A 76 11.52 11.39 15.10
N VAL A 77 11.60 10.71 13.96
CA VAL A 77 11.01 11.21 12.69
C VAL A 77 9.50 11.01 12.74
N ASP A 78 8.73 12.09 12.57
CA ASP A 78 7.28 12.01 12.48
C ASP A 78 6.86 11.55 11.07
N VAL A 79 6.28 10.36 10.99
CA VAL A 79 5.77 9.77 9.77
C VAL A 79 4.59 8.85 10.09
N LEU A 80 3.58 8.83 9.23
CA LEU A 80 2.47 7.89 9.31
C LEU A 80 2.92 6.52 8.83
N VAL A 81 2.56 5.49 9.59
CA VAL A 81 2.92 4.10 9.26
C VAL A 81 1.69 3.35 8.78
N THR A 82 1.76 2.88 7.55
CA THR A 82 0.80 1.94 6.95
C THR A 82 1.40 0.54 7.00
N LEU A 83 0.67 -0.42 7.54
CA LEU A 83 1.05 -1.84 7.48
C LEU A 83 0.20 -2.56 6.46
N THR A 84 0.84 -3.38 5.61
CA THR A 84 0.14 -4.23 4.65
C THR A 84 -0.70 -5.29 5.35
N CYS A 85 -1.90 -5.56 4.83
CA CYS A 85 -2.73 -6.71 5.19
C CYS A 85 -3.11 -7.54 3.95
N GLY A 86 -2.40 -7.30 2.82
CA GLY A 86 -2.60 -8.04 1.57
C GLY A 86 -1.99 -9.44 1.56
N MET A 87 -1.05 -9.72 2.47
CA MET A 87 -0.41 -11.04 2.55
C MET A 87 -1.39 -12.10 3.06
N GLY A 88 -1.23 -13.34 2.58
CA GLY A 88 -2.15 -14.43 2.92
C GLY A 88 -3.41 -14.46 2.05
N GLY A 89 -3.38 -13.81 0.90
CA GLY A 89 -4.49 -13.75 -0.05
C GLY A 89 -4.36 -14.64 -1.27
N TYR A 90 -3.23 -15.30 -1.47
CA TYR A 90 -2.97 -16.03 -2.68
C TYR A 90 -3.41 -17.49 -2.62
N ILE A 91 -4.14 -17.91 -3.67
CA ILE A 91 -4.46 -19.31 -3.92
C ILE A 91 -3.89 -19.72 -5.28
N VAL A 92 -3.24 -20.86 -5.32
CA VAL A 92 -2.81 -21.49 -6.56
C VAL A 92 -3.80 -22.61 -6.89
N ILE A 93 -4.45 -22.48 -8.04
CA ILE A 93 -5.40 -23.48 -8.55
C ILE A 93 -4.59 -24.64 -9.14
N GLY A 94 -4.84 -25.86 -8.69
CA GLY A 94 -4.22 -27.07 -9.22
C GLY A 94 -4.76 -27.44 -10.60
N GLU A 95 -4.05 -28.31 -11.31
CA GLU A 95 -4.41 -28.74 -12.67
C GLU A 95 -5.74 -29.50 -12.73
N HIS A 96 -6.12 -30.16 -11.63
CA HIS A 96 -7.37 -30.94 -11.51
C HIS A 96 -8.47 -30.19 -10.73
N GLY A 97 -8.37 -28.85 -10.66
CA GLY A 97 -9.36 -28.01 -9.97
C GLY A 97 -9.40 -28.26 -8.46
N LEU A 98 -10.57 -28.56 -7.90
CA LEU A 98 -10.71 -28.73 -6.45
C LEU A 98 -9.94 -29.94 -5.88
N ALA A 99 -9.60 -30.93 -6.71
CA ALA A 99 -8.95 -32.15 -6.25
C ALA A 99 -7.51 -31.90 -5.74
N ASP A 100 -6.84 -30.87 -6.26
CA ASP A 100 -5.47 -30.48 -5.92
C ASP A 100 -5.33 -28.97 -5.64
N THR A 101 -6.41 -28.30 -5.24
CA THR A 101 -6.43 -26.91 -4.80
C THR A 101 -6.67 -26.86 -3.29
N PRO A 102 -5.93 -26.05 -2.48
CA PRO A 102 -4.84 -25.16 -2.91
C PRO A 102 -3.55 -25.93 -3.23
N ALA A 103 -2.94 -25.59 -4.37
CA ALA A 103 -1.67 -26.18 -4.78
C ALA A 103 -0.47 -25.50 -4.07
N PRO A 104 0.76 -26.08 -4.13
CA PRO A 104 1.96 -25.48 -3.56
C PRO A 104 2.19 -24.03 -4.04
N GLY A 105 2.55 -23.15 -3.11
CA GLY A 105 2.69 -21.71 -3.35
C GLY A 105 1.46 -20.89 -2.94
N SER A 106 0.39 -21.54 -2.46
CA SER A 106 -0.73 -20.85 -1.81
C SER A 106 -0.34 -20.44 -0.39
N ASP A 107 -0.80 -19.24 0.03
CA ASP A 107 -0.65 -18.73 1.40
C ASP A 107 -1.99 -18.33 2.03
N PHE A 108 -3.10 -18.70 1.40
CA PHE A 108 -4.46 -18.25 1.72
C PHE A 108 -4.86 -18.54 3.17
N VAL A 109 -5.15 -17.46 3.90
CA VAL A 109 -5.60 -17.51 5.30
C VAL A 109 -6.81 -16.61 5.53
N THR A 110 -7.40 -16.66 6.74
CA THR A 110 -8.54 -15.80 7.11
C THR A 110 -8.17 -14.32 7.16
N GLN A 111 -9.15 -13.42 7.08
CA GLN A 111 -8.90 -11.99 7.15
C GLN A 111 -8.30 -11.57 8.50
N GLU A 112 -8.72 -12.19 9.58
CA GLU A 112 -8.15 -11.97 10.92
C GLU A 112 -6.66 -12.33 10.95
N ALA A 113 -6.30 -13.48 10.37
CA ALA A 113 -4.90 -13.92 10.29
C ALA A 113 -4.04 -12.96 9.45
N ARG A 114 -4.58 -12.41 8.34
CA ARG A 114 -3.89 -11.38 7.54
C ARG A 114 -3.60 -10.11 8.34
N MET A 115 -4.46 -9.79 9.30
CA MET A 115 -4.39 -8.57 10.12
C MET A 115 -3.81 -8.81 11.51
N GLN A 116 -3.37 -10.02 11.83
CA GLN A 116 -2.93 -10.39 13.18
C GLN A 116 -1.86 -9.45 13.74
N HIS A 117 -0.88 -9.06 12.93
CA HIS A 117 0.17 -8.11 13.34
C HIS A 117 -0.38 -6.72 13.66
N VAL A 118 -1.39 -6.23 12.95
CA VAL A 118 -2.07 -4.96 13.27
C VAL A 118 -2.84 -5.08 14.58
N ILE A 119 -3.56 -6.20 14.77
CA ILE A 119 -4.33 -6.47 16.00
C ILE A 119 -3.38 -6.49 17.19
N ASP A 120 -2.29 -7.25 17.11
CA ASP A 120 -1.31 -7.39 18.18
C ASP A 120 -0.69 -6.04 18.56
N LEU A 121 -0.18 -5.28 17.58
CA LEU A 121 0.44 -3.98 17.82
C LEU A 121 -0.53 -2.95 18.41
N CYS A 122 -1.80 -2.99 18.01
CA CYS A 122 -2.81 -2.12 18.59
C CYS A 122 -3.12 -2.49 20.04
N HIS A 123 -3.19 -3.78 20.38
CA HIS A 123 -3.41 -4.23 21.75
C HIS A 123 -2.20 -3.97 22.66
N GLU A 124 -0.98 -4.07 22.16
CA GLU A 124 0.24 -3.71 22.87
C GLU A 124 0.32 -2.20 23.16
N GLY A 125 -0.28 -1.37 22.30
CA GLY A 125 -0.47 0.07 22.50
C GLY A 125 0.75 0.96 22.22
N LEU A 126 1.98 0.42 22.20
CA LEU A 126 3.21 1.20 22.09
C LEU A 126 3.58 1.57 20.65
N TYR A 127 3.40 0.65 19.70
CA TYR A 127 3.88 0.78 18.32
C TYR A 127 2.73 0.60 17.32
N ARG A 128 1.61 1.30 17.59
CA ARG A 128 0.43 1.27 16.73
C ARG A 128 0.71 1.76 15.33
N PRO A 129 0.22 1.08 14.28
CA PRO A 129 0.14 1.67 12.95
C PRO A 129 -0.96 2.75 12.90
N ASP A 130 -0.81 3.71 12.02
CA ASP A 130 -1.83 4.73 11.73
C ASP A 130 -2.86 4.20 10.72
N ILE A 131 -2.40 3.38 9.78
CA ILE A 131 -3.15 2.90 8.62
C ILE A 131 -2.88 1.39 8.43
N ALA A 132 -3.88 0.67 7.91
CA ALA A 132 -3.74 -0.72 7.49
C ALA A 132 -4.40 -0.92 6.12
N THR A 133 -3.78 -1.67 5.19
CA THR A 133 -4.35 -1.85 3.86
C THR A 133 -5.46 -2.89 3.81
N LEU A 134 -6.40 -2.69 2.90
CA LEU A 134 -7.40 -3.68 2.50
C LEU A 134 -7.45 -3.75 0.97
N ASP A 135 -7.03 -4.87 0.41
CA ASP A 135 -7.08 -5.11 -1.04
C ASP A 135 -8.52 -5.41 -1.44
N CYS A 136 -9.17 -4.46 -2.10
CA CYS A 136 -10.62 -4.41 -2.30
C CYS A 136 -11.11 -5.25 -3.48
N GLY A 137 -10.70 -6.50 -3.57
CA GLY A 137 -11.24 -7.44 -4.55
C GLY A 137 -10.30 -8.58 -4.90
N SER A 138 -10.89 -9.60 -5.51
CA SER A 138 -10.14 -10.75 -6.02
C SER A 138 -9.75 -10.51 -7.46
N LEU A 139 -8.54 -10.90 -7.83
CA LEU A 139 -8.02 -10.76 -9.20
C LEU A 139 -7.01 -11.87 -9.52
N ASN A 140 -6.81 -12.12 -10.81
CA ASN A 140 -5.65 -12.88 -11.26
C ASN A 140 -4.40 -12.04 -10.98
N PHE A 141 -3.39 -12.63 -10.37
CA PHE A 141 -2.19 -11.90 -9.97
C PHE A 141 -0.95 -12.41 -10.73
N GLY A 142 -0.75 -11.85 -11.92
CA GLY A 142 0.27 -12.32 -12.86
C GLY A 142 -0.14 -13.57 -13.63
N ASP A 143 0.81 -14.14 -14.38
CA ASP A 143 0.60 -15.33 -15.19
C ASP A 143 0.49 -16.60 -14.34
N GLY A 144 -0.11 -17.65 -14.92
CA GLY A 144 -0.28 -18.96 -14.31
C GLY A 144 -1.60 -19.12 -13.56
N ASN A 145 -1.62 -20.04 -12.60
CA ASN A 145 -2.82 -20.45 -11.88
C ASN A 145 -3.00 -19.74 -10.53
N ARG A 146 -2.32 -18.62 -10.30
CA ARG A 146 -2.35 -17.86 -9.06
C ARG A 146 -3.42 -16.78 -9.09
N ALA A 147 -4.30 -16.78 -8.10
CA ALA A 147 -5.28 -15.73 -7.89
C ALA A 147 -5.09 -15.12 -6.49
N TYR A 148 -5.28 -13.81 -6.39
CA TYR A 148 -5.47 -13.13 -5.13
C TYR A 148 -6.96 -13.14 -4.79
N VAL A 149 -7.31 -13.55 -3.57
CA VAL A 149 -8.70 -13.72 -3.15
C VAL A 149 -9.00 -12.83 -1.95
N SER A 150 -9.89 -11.86 -2.17
CA SER A 150 -10.46 -11.00 -1.14
C SER A 150 -11.96 -10.89 -1.36
N THR A 151 -12.73 -11.75 -0.67
CA THR A 151 -14.17 -11.80 -0.83
C THR A 151 -14.87 -10.62 -0.14
N PRO A 152 -16.11 -10.28 -0.50
CA PRO A 152 -16.87 -9.24 0.19
C PRO A 152 -16.95 -9.41 1.71
N ASN A 153 -17.07 -10.65 2.20
CA ASN A 153 -17.12 -10.89 3.65
C ASN A 153 -15.76 -10.69 4.31
N TYR A 154 -14.65 -11.06 3.65
CA TYR A 154 -13.31 -10.79 4.16
C TYR A 154 -13.08 -9.28 4.29
N LEU A 155 -13.46 -8.50 3.29
CA LEU A 155 -13.34 -7.04 3.33
C LEU A 155 -14.22 -6.40 4.41
N ARG A 156 -15.44 -6.89 4.64
CA ARG A 156 -16.29 -6.44 5.76
C ARG A 156 -15.63 -6.74 7.10
N THR A 157 -15.10 -7.94 7.27
CA THR A 157 -14.35 -8.32 8.48
C THR A 157 -13.14 -7.40 8.68
N GLY A 158 -12.33 -7.16 7.64
CA GLY A 158 -11.17 -6.27 7.73
C GLY A 158 -11.54 -4.82 8.06
N ALA A 159 -12.59 -4.29 7.44
CA ALA A 159 -13.10 -2.95 7.74
C ALA A 159 -13.60 -2.84 9.20
N GLN A 160 -14.27 -3.88 9.70
CA GLN A 160 -14.72 -3.93 11.10
C GLN A 160 -13.53 -3.97 12.08
N ILE A 161 -12.51 -4.79 11.79
CA ILE A 161 -11.27 -4.84 12.60
C ILE A 161 -10.60 -3.46 12.65
N CYS A 162 -10.42 -2.81 11.49
CA CYS A 162 -9.85 -1.46 11.45
C CYS A 162 -10.64 -0.48 12.31
N ARG A 163 -11.97 -0.50 12.23
CA ARG A 163 -12.87 0.35 13.01
C ARG A 163 -12.75 0.11 14.51
N ASP A 164 -12.77 -1.14 14.95
CA ASP A 164 -12.70 -1.53 16.36
C ASP A 164 -11.34 -1.16 16.97
N LEU A 165 -10.29 -1.27 16.18
CA LEU A 165 -8.94 -0.86 16.57
C LEU A 165 -8.71 0.65 16.45
N GLY A 166 -9.55 1.41 15.74
CA GLY A 166 -9.34 2.83 15.45
C GLY A 166 -8.13 3.07 14.52
N VAL A 167 -7.85 2.13 13.61
CA VAL A 167 -6.86 2.22 12.54
C VAL A 167 -7.56 2.62 11.24
N LYS A 168 -6.98 3.50 10.45
CA LYS A 168 -7.58 3.92 9.17
C LYS A 168 -7.38 2.83 8.11
N PRO A 169 -8.44 2.28 7.48
CA PRO A 169 -8.25 1.41 6.33
C PRO A 169 -7.82 2.20 5.10
N GLU A 170 -6.72 1.79 4.45
CA GLU A 170 -6.37 2.20 3.10
C GLU A 170 -6.90 1.16 2.12
N LEU A 171 -7.82 1.59 1.27
CA LEU A 171 -8.57 0.72 0.37
C LEU A 171 -7.82 0.63 -0.96
N GLU A 172 -7.07 -0.44 -1.17
CA GLU A 172 -6.36 -0.69 -2.42
C GLU A 172 -7.31 -1.25 -3.47
N VAL A 173 -7.40 -0.57 -4.61
CA VAL A 173 -8.41 -0.79 -5.64
C VAL A 173 -7.72 -1.07 -6.97
N PHE A 174 -8.01 -2.22 -7.56
CA PHE A 174 -7.34 -2.74 -8.76
C PHE A 174 -8.22 -2.67 -10.02
N ASP A 175 -9.52 -2.38 -9.86
CA ASP A 175 -10.47 -2.16 -10.96
C ASP A 175 -11.74 -1.40 -10.50
N THR A 176 -12.63 -1.11 -11.43
CA THR A 176 -13.90 -0.39 -11.16
C THR A 176 -14.89 -1.19 -10.32
N GLY A 177 -14.86 -2.53 -10.40
CA GLY A 177 -15.70 -3.42 -9.57
C GLY A 177 -15.32 -3.32 -8.09
N ASN A 178 -14.03 -3.16 -7.80
CA ASN A 178 -13.55 -2.93 -6.44
C ASN A 178 -14.10 -1.60 -5.88
N LEU A 179 -14.10 -0.51 -6.67
CA LEU A 179 -14.70 0.77 -6.28
C LEU A 179 -16.20 0.65 -6.02
N TRP A 180 -16.90 -0.15 -6.81
CA TRP A 180 -18.30 -0.41 -6.55
C TRP A 180 -18.51 -1.04 -5.17
N PHE A 181 -17.67 -2.03 -4.81
CA PHE A 181 -17.77 -2.65 -3.50
C PHE A 181 -17.34 -1.70 -2.36
N VAL A 182 -16.34 -0.86 -2.56
CA VAL A 182 -15.99 0.21 -1.61
C VAL A 182 -17.18 1.12 -1.32
N LYS A 183 -17.91 1.55 -2.36
CA LYS A 183 -19.16 2.33 -2.19
C LYS A 183 -20.22 1.57 -1.39
N GLN A 184 -20.31 0.25 -1.59
CA GLN A 184 -21.23 -0.59 -0.83
C GLN A 184 -20.85 -0.65 0.65
N MET A 185 -19.57 -0.80 0.99
CA MET A 185 -19.08 -0.77 2.38
C MET A 185 -19.31 0.59 3.05
N ILE A 186 -19.14 1.70 2.32
CA ILE A 186 -19.49 3.05 2.80
C ILE A 186 -20.99 3.13 3.13
N LYS A 187 -21.85 2.62 2.25
CA LYS A 187 -23.30 2.61 2.45
C LYS A 187 -23.75 1.72 3.62
N GLU A 188 -23.01 0.67 3.90
CA GLU A 188 -23.18 -0.21 5.07
C GLU A 188 -22.66 0.45 6.37
N GLY A 189 -22.02 1.61 6.30
CA GLY A 189 -21.48 2.33 7.46
C GLY A 189 -20.21 1.70 8.04
N LEU A 190 -19.51 0.86 7.28
CA LEU A 190 -18.28 0.20 7.71
C LEU A 190 -17.04 1.11 7.59
N LEU A 191 -17.07 2.10 6.70
CA LEU A 191 -15.97 3.00 6.40
C LEU A 191 -16.29 4.43 6.82
N GLU A 192 -15.42 5.02 7.63
CA GLU A 192 -15.56 6.41 8.09
C GLU A 192 -15.03 7.39 7.04
N ALA A 193 -15.77 8.49 6.83
CA ALA A 193 -15.35 9.57 5.93
C ALA A 193 -14.30 10.50 6.59
N PRO A 194 -13.32 11.00 5.79
CA PRO A 194 -13.07 10.66 4.40
C PRO A 194 -12.48 9.26 4.26
N SER A 195 -12.99 8.45 3.33
CA SER A 195 -12.38 7.16 3.03
C SER A 195 -11.02 7.37 2.38
N LEU A 196 -10.03 6.55 2.70
CA LEU A 196 -8.70 6.58 2.09
C LEU A 196 -8.64 5.51 1.00
N ILE A 197 -8.42 5.91 -0.25
CA ILE A 197 -8.46 5.02 -1.41
C ILE A 197 -7.15 5.12 -2.19
N GLN A 198 -6.55 3.97 -2.49
CA GLN A 198 -5.36 3.86 -3.31
C GLN A 198 -5.73 3.17 -4.63
N LEU A 199 -5.65 3.88 -5.75
CA LEU A 199 -5.84 3.32 -7.10
C LEU A 199 -4.55 2.66 -7.57
N CYS A 200 -4.54 1.33 -7.67
CA CYS A 200 -3.38 0.51 -7.98
C CYS A 200 -3.35 0.21 -9.48
N MET A 201 -2.50 0.92 -10.24
CA MET A 201 -2.53 0.86 -11.70
C MET A 201 -1.39 0.04 -12.28
N GLY A 202 -1.70 -0.77 -13.28
CA GLY A 202 -0.71 -1.53 -14.04
C GLY A 202 -0.23 -2.82 -13.39
N ILE A 203 -0.88 -3.28 -12.32
CA ILE A 203 -0.71 -4.66 -11.82
C ILE A 203 -1.25 -5.60 -12.90
N PRO A 204 -0.47 -6.63 -13.32
CA PRO A 204 -0.93 -7.54 -14.37
C PRO A 204 -2.31 -8.14 -14.08
N TYR A 205 -3.23 -7.98 -15.05
CA TYR A 205 -4.64 -8.40 -15.03
C TYR A 205 -5.55 -7.63 -14.06
N GLY A 206 -5.04 -6.59 -13.39
CA GLY A 206 -5.81 -5.48 -12.86
C GLY A 206 -6.01 -4.38 -13.91
N VAL A 207 -6.42 -3.18 -13.48
CA VAL A 207 -6.63 -2.04 -14.38
C VAL A 207 -5.30 -1.58 -15.02
N PRO A 208 -5.25 -1.37 -16.36
CA PRO A 208 -4.04 -0.90 -17.03
C PRO A 208 -3.60 0.51 -16.59
N ALA A 209 -2.28 0.76 -16.60
CA ALA A 209 -1.70 2.07 -16.30
C ALA A 209 -1.70 2.97 -17.54
N ASP A 210 -2.87 3.48 -17.92
CA ASP A 210 -3.03 4.51 -18.94
C ASP A 210 -4.04 5.58 -18.49
N THR A 211 -4.02 6.71 -19.16
CA THR A 211 -4.83 7.89 -18.78
C THR A 211 -6.33 7.64 -18.88
N GLY A 212 -6.77 6.86 -19.86
CA GLY A 212 -8.20 6.58 -20.06
C GLY A 212 -8.78 5.76 -18.89
N HIS A 213 -8.08 4.72 -18.49
CA HIS A 213 -8.47 3.90 -17.34
C HIS A 213 -8.39 4.69 -16.02
N LEU A 214 -7.35 5.52 -15.82
CA LEU A 214 -7.27 6.37 -14.64
C LEU A 214 -8.46 7.34 -14.56
N LEU A 215 -8.86 7.98 -15.67
CA LEU A 215 -10.03 8.85 -15.70
C LEU A 215 -11.33 8.10 -15.34
N ALA A 216 -11.48 6.87 -15.83
CA ALA A 216 -12.63 6.03 -15.48
C ALA A 216 -12.65 5.69 -13.99
N MET A 217 -11.49 5.33 -13.41
CA MET A 217 -11.36 5.06 -11.98
C MET A 217 -11.66 6.29 -11.13
N VAL A 218 -11.10 7.46 -11.49
CA VAL A 218 -11.35 8.72 -10.78
C VAL A 218 -12.83 9.12 -10.86
N GLY A 219 -13.46 8.96 -12.02
CA GLY A 219 -14.90 9.21 -12.21
C GLY A 219 -15.80 8.26 -11.41
N ALA A 220 -15.27 7.10 -11.01
CA ALA A 220 -16.00 6.12 -10.20
C ALA A 220 -15.76 6.27 -8.68
N LEU A 221 -14.90 7.19 -8.22
CA LEU A 221 -14.64 7.41 -6.80
C LEU A 221 -15.91 7.80 -6.03
N PRO A 222 -16.03 7.43 -4.74
CA PRO A 222 -17.09 7.94 -3.89
C PRO A 222 -16.86 9.41 -3.53
N GLU A 223 -17.92 10.09 -3.14
CA GLU A 223 -17.82 11.41 -2.51
C GLU A 223 -17.08 11.32 -1.16
N ASN A 224 -16.50 12.43 -0.71
CA ASN A 224 -15.80 12.53 0.58
C ASN A 224 -14.72 11.45 0.78
N CYS A 225 -13.85 11.27 -0.21
CA CYS A 225 -12.67 10.43 -0.08
C CYS A 225 -11.38 11.25 -0.24
N ASN A 226 -10.34 10.80 0.44
CA ASN A 226 -8.96 11.11 0.09
C ASN A 226 -8.44 9.95 -0.76
N TRP A 227 -7.95 10.24 -1.94
CA TRP A 227 -7.46 9.22 -2.82
C TRP A 227 -6.04 9.52 -3.31
N GLY A 228 -5.30 8.47 -3.60
CA GLY A 228 -4.02 8.52 -4.27
C GLY A 228 -3.97 7.48 -5.37
N THR A 229 -2.93 7.54 -6.19
CA THR A 229 -2.67 6.51 -7.19
C THR A 229 -1.19 6.31 -7.41
N PHE A 230 -0.84 5.11 -7.83
CA PHE A 230 0.48 4.78 -8.36
C PHE A 230 0.35 3.94 -9.62
N ALA A 231 1.43 3.87 -10.36
CA ALA A 231 1.59 2.89 -11.42
C ALA A 231 2.93 2.18 -11.28
N ILE A 232 2.94 0.88 -11.56
CA ILE A 232 4.15 0.07 -11.39
C ILE A 232 5.23 0.39 -12.42
N SER A 233 6.50 0.11 -12.06
CA SER A 233 7.66 0.16 -12.94
C SER A 233 7.89 1.56 -13.55
N ARG A 234 8.22 1.62 -14.83
CA ARG A 234 8.56 2.86 -15.54
C ARG A 234 7.47 3.95 -15.51
N MET A 235 6.22 3.57 -15.22
CA MET A 235 5.11 4.50 -15.16
C MET A 235 4.98 5.22 -13.82
N GLN A 236 5.73 4.83 -12.78
CA GLN A 236 5.61 5.44 -11.45
C GLN A 236 5.79 6.97 -11.46
N MET A 237 6.87 7.48 -12.06
CA MET A 237 7.12 8.94 -12.08
C MET A 237 6.16 9.72 -12.98
N PRO A 238 5.82 9.30 -14.21
CA PRO A 238 4.75 9.94 -14.98
C PRO A 238 3.42 9.97 -14.23
N TRP A 239 3.16 8.94 -13.40
CA TRP A 239 1.91 8.84 -12.63
C TRP A 239 1.80 9.87 -11.51
N VAL A 240 2.92 10.33 -10.96
CA VAL A 240 2.95 11.45 -9.99
C VAL A 240 2.23 12.67 -10.58
N ALA A 241 2.61 13.07 -11.79
CA ALA A 241 1.99 14.22 -12.46
C ALA A 241 0.49 13.98 -12.77
N GLN A 242 0.13 12.80 -13.27
CA GLN A 242 -1.26 12.46 -13.57
C GLN A 242 -2.15 12.47 -12.32
N SER A 243 -1.67 11.90 -11.21
CA SER A 243 -2.39 11.91 -9.95
C SER A 243 -2.73 13.33 -9.49
N ILE A 244 -1.73 14.19 -9.47
CA ILE A 244 -1.88 15.58 -8.99
C ILE A 244 -2.85 16.37 -9.88
N LEU A 245 -2.73 16.25 -11.20
CA LEU A 245 -3.62 16.92 -12.15
C LEU A 245 -5.09 16.57 -11.94
N LEU A 246 -5.37 15.31 -11.58
CA LEU A 246 -6.71 14.81 -11.36
C LEU A 246 -7.21 15.00 -9.93
N GLY A 247 -6.40 15.55 -9.03
CA GLY A 247 -6.80 15.85 -7.64
C GLY A 247 -6.35 14.84 -6.60
N GLY A 248 -5.54 13.83 -6.98
CA GLY A 248 -5.06 12.76 -6.11
C GLY A 248 -3.78 13.07 -5.35
N ASN A 249 -3.47 12.23 -4.38
CA ASN A 249 -2.18 12.10 -3.72
C ASN A 249 -1.31 11.10 -4.48
N VAL A 250 -0.05 10.91 -4.08
CA VAL A 250 0.89 10.07 -4.82
C VAL A 250 1.49 8.98 -3.95
N ARG A 251 1.75 7.82 -4.56
CA ARG A 251 2.56 6.77 -3.98
C ARG A 251 3.75 6.48 -4.91
N VAL A 252 4.94 6.36 -4.29
CA VAL A 252 6.19 5.96 -4.94
C VAL A 252 6.91 4.96 -4.03
N GLY A 253 7.96 4.32 -4.50
CA GLY A 253 8.79 3.45 -3.67
C GLY A 253 9.25 2.20 -4.41
N LEU A 254 10.16 1.46 -3.75
CA LEU A 254 10.82 0.29 -4.30
C LEU A 254 9.88 -0.92 -4.45
N GLU A 255 8.77 -0.94 -3.73
CA GLU A 255 7.72 -1.93 -3.96
C GLU A 255 7.21 -1.89 -5.39
N ASP A 256 7.01 -0.69 -5.93
CA ASP A 256 6.35 -0.49 -7.22
C ASP A 256 7.36 -0.29 -8.37
N ASN A 257 8.57 0.24 -8.08
CA ASN A 257 9.59 0.55 -9.09
C ASN A 257 11.01 0.56 -8.52
N LEU A 258 11.94 -0.15 -9.17
CA LEU A 258 13.34 -0.25 -8.73
C LEU A 258 14.25 0.84 -9.31
N TYR A 259 13.79 1.67 -10.25
CA TYR A 259 14.67 2.50 -11.05
C TYR A 259 14.38 4.01 -10.90
N LEU A 260 15.44 4.77 -10.68
CA LEU A 260 15.41 6.22 -10.74
C LEU A 260 15.31 6.73 -12.19
N SER A 261 16.04 6.05 -13.09
CA SER A 261 16.01 6.23 -14.54
C SER A 261 16.44 4.92 -15.21
N ARG A 262 16.37 4.84 -16.53
CA ARG A 262 16.72 3.63 -17.27
C ARG A 262 18.12 3.13 -16.90
N GLY A 263 18.18 1.92 -16.31
CA GLY A 263 19.44 1.27 -15.94
C GLY A 263 20.09 1.78 -14.64
N VAL A 264 19.47 2.74 -13.94
CA VAL A 264 19.98 3.29 -12.67
C VAL A 264 19.02 2.89 -11.55
N TYR A 265 19.46 2.08 -10.61
CA TYR A 265 18.69 1.72 -9.44
C TYR A 265 18.45 2.93 -8.53
N ALA A 266 17.28 2.95 -7.89
CA ALA A 266 16.89 3.99 -6.95
C ALA A 266 16.92 3.48 -5.51
N SER A 267 17.11 4.39 -4.56
CA SER A 267 16.65 4.23 -3.18
C SER A 267 15.23 4.79 -3.00
N ASN A 268 14.55 4.43 -1.91
CA ASN A 268 13.24 5.01 -1.58
C ASN A 268 13.31 6.54 -1.44
N ALA A 269 14.33 7.06 -0.75
CA ALA A 269 14.54 8.50 -0.61
C ALA A 269 14.65 9.21 -1.98
N GLN A 270 15.42 8.67 -2.91
CA GLN A 270 15.57 9.25 -4.25
C GLN A 270 14.27 9.25 -5.05
N LEU A 271 13.41 8.22 -4.90
CA LEU A 271 12.09 8.19 -5.54
C LEU A 271 11.16 9.24 -4.93
N VAL A 272 11.21 9.44 -3.60
CA VAL A 272 10.46 10.49 -2.90
C VAL A 272 10.94 11.88 -3.31
N GLU A 273 12.24 12.15 -3.34
CA GLU A 273 12.83 13.42 -3.80
C GLU A 273 12.43 13.76 -5.23
N LYS A 274 12.45 12.76 -6.12
CA LYS A 274 12.02 12.94 -7.51
C LYS A 274 10.54 13.24 -7.62
N ALA A 275 9.69 12.54 -6.86
CA ALA A 275 8.25 12.82 -6.79
C ALA A 275 8.00 14.24 -6.26
N ARG A 276 8.66 14.64 -5.18
CA ARG A 276 8.61 16.00 -4.62
C ARG A 276 8.97 17.05 -5.66
N THR A 277 10.08 16.85 -6.41
CA THR A 277 10.50 17.77 -7.47
C THR A 277 9.41 17.94 -8.53
N ILE A 278 8.74 16.87 -8.96
CA ILE A 278 7.63 16.94 -9.91
C ILE A 278 6.46 17.74 -9.31
N ILE A 279 6.07 17.45 -8.07
CA ILE A 279 4.97 18.11 -7.35
C ILE A 279 5.22 19.62 -7.27
N GLU A 280 6.39 20.01 -6.79
CA GLU A 280 6.78 21.41 -6.60
C GLU A 280 6.90 22.16 -7.95
N ALA A 281 7.43 21.52 -8.99
CA ALA A 281 7.50 22.08 -10.35
C ALA A 281 6.11 22.33 -10.96
N MET A 282 5.08 21.59 -10.54
CA MET A 282 3.70 21.82 -10.94
C MET A 282 2.98 22.90 -10.12
N GLY A 283 3.65 23.53 -9.14
CA GLY A 283 3.08 24.57 -8.29
C GLY A 283 2.23 24.02 -7.12
N ALA A 284 2.37 22.74 -6.78
CA ALA A 284 1.80 22.14 -5.59
C ALA A 284 2.86 22.03 -4.48
N ARG A 285 2.43 21.72 -3.25
CA ARG A 285 3.34 21.47 -2.12
C ARG A 285 3.09 20.08 -1.53
N ILE A 286 4.13 19.51 -0.93
CA ILE A 286 4.00 18.30 -0.15
C ILE A 286 3.52 18.62 1.27
N LEU A 287 2.71 17.73 1.84
CA LEU A 287 2.26 17.80 3.23
C LEU A 287 3.22 17.04 4.14
N SER A 288 3.47 17.62 5.32
CA SER A 288 4.14 16.92 6.42
C SER A 288 3.23 15.86 7.04
N ALA A 289 3.79 14.97 7.86
CA ALA A 289 3.00 13.93 8.56
C ALA A 289 1.89 14.52 9.46
N PRO A 290 2.10 15.60 10.25
CA PRO A 290 1.00 16.24 10.98
C PRO A 290 -0.13 16.75 10.07
N GLN A 291 0.21 17.39 8.96
CA GLN A 291 -0.78 17.87 7.99
C GLN A 291 -1.52 16.74 7.28
N ALA A 292 -0.80 15.65 6.96
CA ALA A 292 -1.42 14.44 6.40
C ALA A 292 -2.37 13.77 7.40
N ARG A 293 -2.00 13.71 8.69
CA ARG A 293 -2.85 13.18 9.78
C ARG A 293 -4.15 13.97 9.89
N GLU A 294 -4.07 15.30 9.82
CA GLU A 294 -5.25 16.17 9.83
C GLU A 294 -6.13 15.95 8.59
N LYS A 295 -5.52 15.95 7.37
CA LYS A 295 -6.23 15.76 6.10
C LYS A 295 -6.94 14.40 6.03
N LEU A 296 -6.32 13.36 6.55
CA LEU A 296 -6.86 12.00 6.58
C LEU A 296 -7.81 11.75 7.77
N LYS A 297 -7.93 12.72 8.70
CA LYS A 297 -8.68 12.61 9.97
C LYS A 297 -8.28 11.38 10.78
N LEU A 298 -6.98 11.16 10.93
CA LEU A 298 -6.46 10.09 11.79
C LEU A 298 -6.60 10.48 13.26
N ARG A 299 -6.85 9.44 14.09
CA ARG A 299 -7.02 9.62 15.56
C ARG A 299 -5.69 9.63 16.28
#